data_e86b3a45b5237755bb8239424c066b7b
#
_entry.id   e86b3a45b5237755bb8239424c066b7b
#
_cell.length_a   1.000
_cell.length_b   1.000
_cell.length_c   1.000
_cell.angle_alpha   90.00
_cell.angle_beta   90.00
_cell.angle_gamma   90.00
#
_symmetry.space_group_name_H-M   'P 1'
#
loop_
_entity.id
_entity.type
_entity.pdbx_description
1 polymer ?
#
loop_
_entity_poly.entity_id
_entity_poly.type
_entity_poly.pdbx_seq_one_letter_code
_entity_poly.pdbx_strand_id
1 'polypeptide(L)'
;MKILSPLALCLSAALSAGCANTLKSDYHAPEVRYPASWDKGDATGDLAPFDWKAFNDPHLDNWLRQVMASNNDVAIAVLRVYRARLDAESVGITHDPGLKGSLGVDGKNQLNNASGWTKSSAASLSTSYEIDLWGKIARQRDAAEWASHASEEDLRAARLTLLSEASNNYWRIGFVNQQINVLLQSIGYAKETLRLAGARYRAGGASALDVVDAQQSLLAQENRLTGLQRERLQVLNQQAVLLGTAPGSSVVEPTKLPNGPLPQVNANIPASVLMHRPDISAQEWRVREALANVDIRRTEYYPAFTLTGSLGTGSSSLLNVLHNPLASVGASLTLPFLEWRQRGVEVKIARNDYEQRVLAFKQSLYKAMSSLEDELSLHNQLLAQEIRLREGLELARKSERLNEVRYRQGAARISFWLDAQEKRRQAELLLDENRFNQFQNLAKIYLEFGGSSTFP
;
A
#
# COMPACT_ATOMS: atom_id res chain seq x y z
N MET A 1 -2.79 -25.01 62.03
CA MET A 1 -2.55 -24.56 60.63
C MET A 1 -1.05 -24.55 60.38
N LYS A 2 -0.51 -25.54 59.66
CA LYS A 2 0.92 -25.59 59.31
C LYS A 2 1.19 -24.59 58.20
N ILE A 3 2.01 -23.60 58.47
CA ILE A 3 2.48 -22.60 57.49
C ILE A 3 3.29 -23.36 56.44
N LEU A 4 2.77 -23.46 55.22
CA LEU A 4 3.53 -23.95 54.05
C LEU A 4 4.81 -23.12 53.95
N SER A 5 5.97 -23.78 53.98
CA SER A 5 7.26 -23.10 53.99
C SER A 5 7.40 -22.22 52.70
N PRO A 6 7.99 -21.03 52.80
CA PRO A 6 8.20 -20.14 51.64
C PRO A 6 9.00 -20.83 50.52
N LEU A 7 9.75 -21.87 50.84
CA LEU A 7 10.50 -22.69 49.88
C LEU A 7 9.58 -23.49 48.94
N ALA A 8 8.42 -23.98 49.41
CA ALA A 8 7.44 -24.69 48.58
C ALA A 8 6.72 -23.73 47.63
N LEU A 9 6.51 -22.48 48.07
CA LEU A 9 5.93 -21.43 47.23
C LEU A 9 6.90 -20.97 46.10
N CYS A 10 8.18 -20.82 46.43
CA CYS A 10 9.23 -20.49 45.44
C CYS A 10 9.49 -21.64 44.47
N LEU A 11 9.41 -22.91 44.92
CA LEU A 11 9.59 -24.06 44.05
C LEU A 11 8.42 -24.24 43.06
N SER A 12 7.18 -23.97 43.51
CA SER A 12 5.99 -24.00 42.65
C SER A 12 5.99 -22.84 41.63
N ALA A 13 6.47 -21.65 41.99
CA ALA A 13 6.64 -20.51 41.09
C ALA A 13 7.73 -20.74 40.04
N ALA A 14 8.85 -21.40 40.43
CA ALA A 14 9.94 -21.73 39.49
C ALA A 14 9.54 -22.85 38.49
N LEU A 15 8.72 -23.81 38.89
CA LEU A 15 8.18 -24.86 38.04
C LEU A 15 7.14 -24.31 37.03
N SER A 16 6.35 -23.31 37.41
CA SER A 16 5.36 -22.70 36.49
C SER A 16 6.00 -21.78 35.46
N ALA A 17 7.11 -21.12 35.77
CA ALA A 17 7.84 -20.30 34.80
C ALA A 17 8.54 -21.14 33.69
N GLY A 18 8.93 -22.40 33.99
CA GLY A 18 9.56 -23.28 33.01
C GLY A 18 8.57 -23.84 31.97
N CYS A 19 7.31 -24.08 32.33
CA CYS A 19 6.33 -24.68 31.45
C CYS A 19 5.79 -23.73 30.35
N ALA A 20 5.68 -22.44 30.62
CA ALA A 20 5.14 -21.46 29.67
C ALA A 20 6.02 -21.26 28.43
N ASN A 21 7.33 -21.50 28.53
CA ASN A 21 8.27 -21.33 27.44
C ASN A 21 8.42 -22.58 26.55
N THR A 22 8.03 -23.77 27.05
CA THR A 22 8.12 -25.04 26.29
C THR A 22 7.04 -25.19 25.21
N LEU A 23 5.96 -24.41 25.28
CA LEU A 23 4.84 -24.43 24.33
C LEU A 23 4.95 -23.36 23.23
N LYS A 24 5.97 -22.50 23.28
CA LYS A 24 6.24 -21.49 22.24
C LYS A 24 6.93 -22.16 21.06
N SER A 25 6.37 -21.96 19.87
CA SER A 25 7.02 -22.36 18.63
C SER A 25 8.14 -21.37 18.26
N ASP A 26 9.31 -21.89 17.88
CA ASP A 26 10.38 -21.06 17.34
C ASP A 26 10.03 -20.63 15.91
N TYR A 27 10.10 -19.33 15.66
CA TYR A 27 9.92 -18.81 14.31
C TYR A 27 11.19 -18.98 13.50
N HIS A 28 11.06 -19.61 12.34
CA HIS A 28 12.10 -19.67 11.33
C HIS A 28 11.57 -18.98 10.08
N ALA A 29 12.35 -18.02 9.56
CA ALA A 29 12.00 -17.35 8.32
C ALA A 29 11.87 -18.39 7.19
N PRO A 30 10.80 -18.35 6.37
CA PRO A 30 10.62 -19.29 5.29
C PRO A 30 11.79 -19.24 4.29
N GLU A 31 12.40 -20.38 4.02
CA GLU A 31 13.48 -20.45 3.04
C GLU A 31 12.98 -20.09 1.64
N VAL A 32 13.65 -19.11 1.03
CA VAL A 32 13.43 -18.68 -0.35
C VAL A 32 14.76 -18.68 -1.08
N ARG A 33 14.78 -19.18 -2.29
CA ARG A 33 15.97 -19.15 -3.15
C ARG A 33 16.00 -17.80 -3.87
N TYR A 34 17.08 -17.06 -3.66
CA TYR A 34 17.35 -15.80 -4.33
C TYR A 34 18.31 -16.02 -5.49
N PRO A 35 18.15 -15.33 -6.63
CA PRO A 35 19.19 -15.25 -7.64
C PRO A 35 20.43 -14.56 -7.04
N ALA A 36 21.60 -14.97 -7.46
CA ALA A 36 22.87 -14.41 -6.94
C ALA A 36 23.06 -12.93 -7.35
N SER A 37 22.52 -12.54 -8.50
CA SER A 37 22.54 -11.15 -9.02
C SER A 37 21.41 -11.01 -10.04
N TRP A 38 20.90 -9.78 -10.24
CA TRP A 38 19.88 -9.44 -11.26
C TRP A 38 20.48 -9.30 -12.67
N ASP A 39 21.75 -8.94 -12.76
CA ASP A 39 22.52 -8.91 -13.99
C ASP A 39 23.86 -9.57 -13.72
N LYS A 40 24.60 -9.94 -14.77
CA LYS A 40 25.89 -10.66 -14.68
C LYS A 40 27.04 -9.81 -14.07
N GLY A 41 26.73 -8.81 -13.26
CA GLY A 41 27.67 -7.95 -12.56
C GLY A 41 27.94 -8.39 -11.11
N ASP A 42 29.14 -8.10 -10.59
CA ASP A 42 29.51 -8.37 -9.19
C ASP A 42 28.67 -7.53 -8.23
N ALA A 43 27.99 -8.19 -7.28
CA ALA A 43 27.10 -7.57 -6.30
C ALA A 43 27.90 -6.88 -5.16
N THR A 44 28.55 -5.76 -5.47
CA THR A 44 29.35 -4.97 -4.50
C THR A 44 28.85 -3.52 -4.33
N GLY A 45 27.61 -3.22 -4.71
CA GLY A 45 27.05 -1.87 -4.59
C GLY A 45 26.54 -1.56 -3.20
N ASP A 46 26.96 -0.43 -2.62
CA ASP A 46 26.31 0.15 -1.43
C ASP A 46 24.84 0.45 -1.71
N LEU A 47 23.98 0.10 -0.76
CA LEU A 47 22.56 0.43 -0.75
C LEU A 47 22.39 1.94 -0.52
N ALA A 48 22.63 2.77 -1.52
CA ALA A 48 22.17 4.15 -1.45
C ALA A 48 20.64 4.14 -1.41
N PRO A 49 20.00 4.73 -0.38
CA PRO A 49 18.56 4.80 -0.33
C PRO A 49 18.04 5.53 -1.57
N PHE A 50 17.13 4.91 -2.28
CA PHE A 50 16.43 5.56 -3.40
C PHE A 50 15.65 6.76 -2.85
N ASP A 51 16.11 7.97 -3.12
CA ASP A 51 15.49 9.21 -2.68
C ASP A 51 14.87 9.93 -3.88
N TRP A 52 13.61 10.33 -3.73
CA TRP A 52 12.88 11.11 -4.73
C TRP A 52 13.57 12.43 -5.09
N LYS A 53 14.38 12.99 -4.18
CA LYS A 53 15.25 14.16 -4.44
C LYS A 53 16.28 13.93 -5.55
N ALA A 54 16.60 12.68 -5.88
CA ALA A 54 17.50 12.35 -6.98
C ALA A 54 16.97 12.83 -8.35
N PHE A 55 15.66 13.08 -8.49
CA PHE A 55 15.11 13.71 -9.69
C PHE A 55 15.45 15.19 -9.82
N ASN A 56 15.96 15.83 -8.76
CA ASN A 56 16.40 17.22 -8.73
C ASN A 56 15.36 18.21 -9.28
N ASP A 57 14.08 18.01 -8.92
CA ASP A 57 12.95 18.82 -9.31
C ASP A 57 12.23 19.40 -8.07
N PRO A 58 12.49 20.67 -7.69
CA PRO A 58 11.87 21.29 -6.53
C PRO A 58 10.34 21.39 -6.60
N HIS A 59 9.77 21.42 -7.82
CA HIS A 59 8.31 21.43 -8.00
C HIS A 59 7.70 20.07 -7.70
N LEU A 60 8.36 19.00 -8.14
CA LEU A 60 8.01 17.63 -7.76
C LEU A 60 8.08 17.45 -6.25
N ASP A 61 9.16 17.90 -5.61
CA ASP A 61 9.35 17.79 -4.16
C ASP A 61 8.23 18.51 -3.40
N ASN A 62 7.85 19.70 -3.84
CA ASN A 62 6.76 20.45 -3.21
C ASN A 62 5.40 19.73 -3.42
N TRP A 63 5.17 19.21 -4.62
CA TRP A 63 3.98 18.44 -4.94
C TRP A 63 3.85 17.20 -4.04
N LEU A 64 4.91 16.39 -3.94
CA LEU A 64 4.92 15.19 -3.11
C LEU A 64 4.67 15.50 -1.62
N ARG A 65 5.26 16.59 -1.09
CA ARG A 65 4.98 17.05 0.28
C ARG A 65 3.52 17.40 0.51
N GLN A 66 2.90 18.11 -0.42
CA GLN A 66 1.49 18.47 -0.32
C GLN A 66 0.59 17.22 -0.34
N VAL A 67 0.83 16.29 -1.26
CA VAL A 67 0.07 15.03 -1.34
C VAL A 67 0.23 14.21 -0.06
N MET A 68 1.46 14.05 0.44
CA MET A 68 1.72 13.29 1.66
C MET A 68 1.06 13.89 2.91
N ALA A 69 0.89 15.21 2.93
CA ALA A 69 0.25 15.92 4.05
C ALA A 69 -1.27 15.87 4.03
N SER A 70 -1.90 15.72 2.87
CA SER A 70 -3.35 15.93 2.70
C SER A 70 -4.10 14.69 2.19
N ASN A 71 -3.40 13.63 1.75
CA ASN A 71 -4.02 12.46 1.14
C ASN A 71 -4.83 11.65 2.15
N ASN A 72 -6.10 11.37 1.81
CA ASN A 72 -7.03 10.64 2.65
C ASN A 72 -6.66 9.17 2.84
N ASP A 73 -6.08 8.51 1.84
CA ASP A 73 -5.72 7.08 1.95
C ASP A 73 -4.57 6.87 2.94
N VAL A 74 -3.58 7.78 2.96
CA VAL A 74 -2.54 7.80 4.00
C VAL A 74 -3.13 8.10 5.37
N ALA A 75 -4.05 9.06 5.48
CA ALA A 75 -4.72 9.33 6.75
C ALA A 75 -5.49 8.11 7.27
N ILE A 76 -6.19 7.39 6.40
CA ILE A 76 -6.86 6.12 6.74
C ILE A 76 -5.83 5.06 7.19
N ALA A 77 -4.70 4.95 6.51
CA ALA A 77 -3.64 4.00 6.88
C ALA A 77 -3.05 4.33 8.27
N VAL A 78 -2.86 5.61 8.61
CA VAL A 78 -2.45 6.06 9.96
C VAL A 78 -3.48 5.65 11.01
N LEU A 79 -4.78 5.84 10.73
CA LEU A 79 -5.85 5.42 11.64
C LEU A 79 -5.90 3.90 11.82
N ARG A 80 -5.58 3.12 10.78
CA ARG A 80 -5.46 1.64 10.90
C ARG A 80 -4.31 1.24 11.82
N VAL A 81 -3.16 1.89 11.73
CA VAL A 81 -2.04 1.67 12.68
C VAL A 81 -2.47 2.01 14.10
N TYR A 82 -3.09 3.18 14.29
CA TYR A 82 -3.60 3.57 15.60
C TYR A 82 -4.58 2.55 16.17
N ARG A 83 -5.52 2.07 15.34
CA ARG A 83 -6.45 1.01 15.72
C ARG A 83 -5.72 -0.28 16.09
N ALA A 84 -4.76 -0.74 15.30
CA ALA A 84 -4.00 -1.97 15.60
C ALA A 84 -3.25 -1.88 16.93
N ARG A 85 -2.72 -0.70 17.29
CA ARG A 85 -2.11 -0.44 18.60
C ARG A 85 -3.12 -0.50 19.74
N LEU A 86 -4.31 0.08 19.56
CA LEU A 86 -5.39 0.00 20.54
C LEU A 86 -5.91 -1.44 20.71
N ASP A 87 -6.00 -2.21 19.60
CA ASP A 87 -6.38 -3.62 19.65
C ASP A 87 -5.33 -4.43 20.47
N ALA A 88 -4.03 -4.16 20.28
CA ALA A 88 -2.95 -4.77 21.04
C ALA A 88 -3.00 -4.37 22.54
N GLU A 89 -3.25 -3.10 22.85
CA GLU A 89 -3.45 -2.61 24.21
C GLU A 89 -4.68 -3.26 24.86
N SER A 90 -5.79 -3.36 24.14
CA SER A 90 -7.03 -4.01 24.59
C SER A 90 -6.81 -5.46 24.97
N VAL A 91 -6.03 -6.22 24.20
CA VAL A 91 -5.63 -7.59 24.54
C VAL A 91 -4.85 -7.61 25.86
N GLY A 92 -3.93 -6.67 26.09
CA GLY A 92 -3.21 -6.51 27.34
C GLY A 92 -4.15 -6.29 28.54
N ILE A 93 -5.05 -5.32 28.43
CA ILE A 93 -5.98 -4.92 29.49
C ILE A 93 -7.00 -6.02 29.80
N THR A 94 -7.47 -6.76 28.79
CA THR A 94 -8.49 -7.82 28.98
C THR A 94 -8.02 -8.91 29.94
N HIS A 95 -6.70 -9.09 30.07
CA HIS A 95 -6.10 -10.09 30.96
C HIS A 95 -5.66 -9.54 32.30
N ASP A 96 -5.82 -8.26 32.55
CA ASP A 96 -5.61 -7.68 33.88
C ASP A 96 -6.85 -7.93 34.77
N PRO A 97 -6.68 -7.99 36.14
CA PRO A 97 -7.80 -8.17 37.03
C PRO A 97 -8.82 -7.04 36.88
N GLY A 98 -9.88 -7.30 36.09
CA GLY A 98 -10.95 -6.35 35.83
C GLY A 98 -11.97 -6.26 36.92
N LEU A 99 -12.45 -5.07 37.26
CA LEU A 99 -13.53 -4.85 38.21
C LEU A 99 -14.86 -4.71 37.48
N LYS A 100 -15.84 -5.55 37.81
CA LYS A 100 -17.19 -5.51 37.19
C LYS A 100 -18.22 -5.21 38.27
N GLY A 101 -18.95 -4.12 38.14
CA GLY A 101 -20.08 -3.79 38.99
C GLY A 101 -21.41 -4.20 38.35
N SER A 102 -22.33 -4.78 39.11
CA SER A 102 -23.68 -5.07 38.65
C SER A 102 -24.74 -4.69 39.68
N LEU A 103 -25.85 -4.17 39.22
CA LEU A 103 -27.06 -3.90 40.00
C LEU A 103 -28.20 -4.62 39.28
N GLY A 104 -28.92 -5.45 39.99
CA GLY A 104 -30.04 -6.20 39.45
C GLY A 104 -31.24 -6.12 40.37
N VAL A 105 -32.44 -6.03 39.74
CA VAL A 105 -33.72 -6.17 40.42
C VAL A 105 -34.52 -7.22 39.66
N ASP A 106 -34.81 -8.32 40.34
CA ASP A 106 -35.55 -9.44 39.75
C ASP A 106 -36.89 -9.61 40.44
N GLY A 107 -37.93 -9.96 39.68
CA GLY A 107 -39.22 -10.38 40.15
C GLY A 107 -39.55 -11.78 39.62
N LYS A 108 -39.82 -12.75 40.49
CA LYS A 108 -40.20 -14.11 40.10
C LYS A 108 -41.61 -14.44 40.65
N ASN A 109 -42.43 -14.99 39.79
CA ASN A 109 -43.77 -15.53 40.18
C ASN A 109 -43.86 -16.98 39.72
N GLN A 110 -44.19 -17.89 40.63
CA GLN A 110 -44.47 -19.27 40.29
C GLN A 110 -45.90 -19.43 39.82
N LEU A 111 -46.08 -19.65 38.52
CA LEU A 111 -47.42 -19.73 37.92
C LEU A 111 -48.29 -20.88 38.42
N ASN A 112 -47.70 -21.89 39.04
CA ASN A 112 -48.40 -23.06 39.58
C ASN A 112 -48.69 -22.96 41.08
N ASN A 113 -48.38 -21.85 41.73
CA ASN A 113 -48.56 -21.64 43.17
C ASN A 113 -49.04 -20.21 43.43
N ALA A 114 -50.06 -20.01 44.22
CA ALA A 114 -50.63 -18.69 44.51
C ALA A 114 -49.78 -17.79 45.41
N SER A 115 -48.46 -18.00 45.44
CA SER A 115 -47.54 -17.33 46.37
C SER A 115 -47.14 -15.90 46.01
N GLY A 116 -47.67 -15.37 44.89
CA GLY A 116 -47.41 -13.98 44.47
C GLY A 116 -45.95 -13.74 43.98
N TRP A 117 -45.64 -12.47 43.67
CA TRP A 117 -44.32 -12.04 43.21
C TRP A 117 -43.29 -11.99 44.34
N THR A 118 -42.22 -12.77 44.21
CA THR A 118 -41.05 -12.61 45.02
C THR A 118 -40.06 -11.64 44.37
N LYS A 119 -39.72 -10.55 45.02
CA LYS A 119 -38.79 -9.55 44.52
C LYS A 119 -37.40 -9.78 45.15
N SER A 120 -36.35 -9.63 44.36
CA SER A 120 -34.98 -9.61 44.86
C SER A 120 -34.20 -8.44 44.24
N SER A 121 -33.41 -7.79 45.05
CA SER A 121 -32.51 -6.73 44.61
C SER A 121 -31.10 -7.12 45.02
N ALA A 122 -30.13 -7.03 44.11
CA ALA A 122 -28.75 -7.39 44.34
C ALA A 122 -27.81 -6.33 43.79
N ALA A 123 -26.76 -6.05 44.51
CA ALA A 123 -25.62 -5.28 44.03
C ALA A 123 -24.35 -6.14 44.19
N SER A 124 -23.51 -6.19 43.18
CA SER A 124 -22.25 -6.91 43.30
C SER A 124 -21.12 -6.19 42.57
N LEU A 125 -19.93 -6.31 43.16
CA LEU A 125 -18.66 -5.93 42.60
C LEU A 125 -17.83 -7.22 42.50
N SER A 126 -17.35 -7.56 41.31
CA SER A 126 -16.61 -8.80 41.07
C SER A 126 -15.32 -8.54 40.30
N THR A 127 -14.32 -9.34 40.59
CA THR A 127 -13.05 -9.39 39.86
C THR A 127 -12.75 -10.82 39.45
N SER A 128 -12.09 -10.98 38.33
CA SER A 128 -11.65 -12.29 37.82
C SER A 128 -10.28 -12.14 37.19
N TYR A 129 -9.40 -13.10 37.44
CA TYR A 129 -8.05 -13.13 36.90
C TYR A 129 -7.68 -14.55 36.49
N GLU A 130 -7.33 -14.73 35.20
CA GLU A 130 -6.79 -15.99 34.66
C GLU A 130 -5.27 -16.01 34.82
N ILE A 131 -4.74 -17.04 35.51
CA ILE A 131 -3.29 -17.20 35.66
C ILE A 131 -2.73 -17.83 34.40
N ASP A 132 -1.79 -17.16 33.74
CA ASP A 132 -1.17 -17.61 32.50
C ASP A 132 -0.07 -18.64 32.72
N LEU A 133 -0.44 -19.84 33.16
CA LEU A 133 0.51 -20.93 33.42
C LEU A 133 1.13 -21.51 32.16
N TRP A 134 0.42 -21.45 31.03
CA TRP A 134 0.78 -22.13 29.79
C TRP A 134 1.19 -21.13 28.68
N GLY A 135 1.20 -19.86 28.98
CA GLY A 135 1.59 -18.81 28.04
C GLY A 135 0.52 -18.45 26.99
N LYS A 136 -0.75 -18.85 27.17
CA LYS A 136 -1.86 -18.49 26.27
C LYS A 136 -1.99 -16.98 26.11
N ILE A 137 -2.04 -16.27 27.25
CA ILE A 137 -2.19 -14.81 27.31
C ILE A 137 -0.96 -14.13 26.70
N ALA A 138 0.24 -14.63 27.02
CA ALA A 138 1.48 -14.13 26.41
C ALA A 138 1.46 -14.29 24.88
N ARG A 139 0.96 -15.42 24.34
CA ARG A 139 0.85 -15.63 22.88
C ARG A 139 -0.21 -14.74 22.24
N GLN A 140 -1.32 -14.45 22.94
CA GLN A 140 -2.33 -13.49 22.45
C GLN A 140 -1.75 -12.07 22.37
N ARG A 141 -0.94 -11.66 23.34
CA ARG A 141 -0.21 -10.38 23.27
C ARG A 141 0.80 -10.36 22.11
N ASP A 142 1.62 -11.41 21.97
CA ASP A 142 2.55 -11.54 20.85
C ASP A 142 1.82 -11.43 19.50
N ALA A 143 0.69 -12.14 19.30
CA ALA A 143 -0.07 -12.09 18.07
C ALA A 143 -0.60 -10.68 17.75
N ALA A 144 -1.12 -9.98 18.77
CA ALA A 144 -1.63 -8.62 18.60
C ALA A 144 -0.49 -7.61 18.32
N GLU A 145 0.69 -7.80 18.93
CA GLU A 145 1.88 -7.01 18.65
C GLU A 145 2.38 -7.21 17.21
N TRP A 146 2.45 -8.47 16.74
CA TRP A 146 2.82 -8.76 15.34
C TRP A 146 1.82 -8.17 14.34
N ALA A 147 0.52 -8.20 14.65
CA ALA A 147 -0.51 -7.54 13.83
C ALA A 147 -0.31 -6.01 13.78
N SER A 148 0.07 -5.39 14.91
CA SER A 148 0.41 -3.96 14.95
C SER A 148 1.62 -3.62 14.09
N HIS A 149 2.71 -4.41 14.19
CA HIS A 149 3.89 -4.24 13.33
C HIS A 149 3.57 -4.42 11.85
N ALA A 150 2.74 -5.41 11.49
CA ALA A 150 2.28 -5.57 10.12
C ALA A 150 1.53 -4.33 9.61
N SER A 151 0.68 -3.72 10.44
CA SER A 151 -0.05 -2.50 10.09
C SER A 151 0.88 -1.29 9.92
N GLU A 152 1.97 -1.19 10.69
CA GLU A 152 2.99 -0.14 10.54
C GLU A 152 3.72 -0.28 9.19
N GLU A 153 4.06 -1.49 8.79
CA GLU A 153 4.67 -1.74 7.49
C GLU A 153 3.69 -1.50 6.32
N ASP A 154 2.40 -1.84 6.48
CA ASP A 154 1.35 -1.48 5.53
C ASP A 154 1.25 0.04 5.32
N LEU A 155 1.38 0.84 6.37
CA LEU A 155 1.42 2.31 6.25
C LEU A 155 2.65 2.77 5.46
N ARG A 156 3.82 2.16 5.69
CA ARG A 156 5.03 2.48 4.91
C ARG A 156 4.85 2.12 3.44
N ALA A 157 4.29 0.95 3.15
CA ALA A 157 3.97 0.53 1.78
C ALA A 157 2.97 1.48 1.09
N ALA A 158 1.91 1.89 1.79
CA ALA A 158 0.93 2.84 1.28
C ALA A 158 1.56 4.20 0.95
N ARG A 159 2.46 4.70 1.79
CA ARG A 159 3.22 5.95 1.54
C ARG A 159 4.10 5.85 0.29
N LEU A 160 4.83 4.75 0.11
CA LEU A 160 5.67 4.52 -1.08
C LEU A 160 4.82 4.45 -2.35
N THR A 161 3.72 3.73 -2.31
CA THR A 161 2.77 3.65 -3.44
C THR A 161 2.23 5.02 -3.79
N LEU A 162 1.80 5.81 -2.79
CA LEU A 162 1.31 7.17 -3.01
C LEU A 162 2.39 8.10 -3.61
N LEU A 163 3.64 8.02 -3.15
CA LEU A 163 4.75 8.78 -3.73
C LEU A 163 4.95 8.43 -5.20
N SER A 164 4.92 7.14 -5.55
CA SER A 164 5.01 6.68 -6.94
C SER A 164 3.85 7.18 -7.80
N GLU A 165 2.61 7.05 -7.32
CA GLU A 165 1.41 7.51 -8.03
C GLU A 165 1.39 9.04 -8.21
N ALA A 166 1.74 9.78 -7.18
CA ALA A 166 1.80 11.25 -7.23
C ALA A 166 2.88 11.74 -8.21
N SER A 167 4.05 11.08 -8.22
CA SER A 167 5.12 11.39 -9.18
C SER A 167 4.68 11.10 -10.61
N ASN A 168 4.08 9.95 -10.84
CA ASN A 168 3.57 9.56 -12.16
C ASN A 168 2.50 10.54 -12.66
N ASN A 169 1.60 10.98 -11.79
CA ASN A 169 0.58 11.97 -12.13
C ASN A 169 1.22 13.32 -12.48
N TYR A 170 2.20 13.79 -11.70
CA TYR A 170 2.95 15.03 -11.96
C TYR A 170 3.64 15.00 -13.34
N TRP A 171 4.34 13.92 -13.66
CA TRP A 171 4.98 13.79 -14.98
C TRP A 171 3.95 13.62 -16.11
N ARG A 172 2.83 12.93 -15.83
CA ARG A 172 1.75 12.78 -16.83
C ARG A 172 1.18 14.12 -17.27
N ILE A 173 0.91 15.04 -16.31
CA ILE A 173 0.40 16.37 -16.69
C ILE A 173 1.45 17.17 -17.47
N GLY A 174 2.73 17.12 -17.08
CA GLY A 174 3.83 17.74 -17.83
C GLY A 174 3.93 17.20 -19.27
N PHE A 175 3.81 15.88 -19.43
CA PHE A 175 3.80 15.20 -20.73
C PHE A 175 2.62 15.63 -21.59
N VAL A 176 1.40 15.62 -21.06
CA VAL A 176 0.19 16.05 -21.79
C VAL A 176 0.28 17.51 -22.19
N ASN A 177 0.75 18.40 -21.32
CA ASN A 177 0.94 19.82 -21.65
C ASN A 177 2.01 20.02 -22.73
N GLN A 178 3.10 19.26 -22.70
CA GLN A 178 4.12 19.27 -23.75
C GLN A 178 3.53 18.86 -25.09
N GLN A 179 2.73 17.78 -25.13
CA GLN A 179 2.03 17.33 -26.34
C GLN A 179 1.04 18.40 -26.87
N ILE A 180 0.28 19.04 -26.00
CA ILE A 180 -0.62 20.14 -26.35
C ILE A 180 0.18 21.28 -27.01
N ASN A 181 1.31 21.67 -26.43
CA ASN A 181 2.14 22.75 -26.98
C ASN A 181 2.72 22.39 -28.36
N VAL A 182 3.24 21.16 -28.54
CA VAL A 182 3.72 20.66 -29.85
C VAL A 182 2.58 20.65 -30.87
N LEU A 183 1.39 20.21 -30.46
CA LEU A 183 0.24 20.13 -31.35
C LEU A 183 -0.29 21.53 -31.74
N LEU A 184 -0.32 22.50 -30.82
CA LEU A 184 -0.70 23.90 -31.12
C LEU A 184 0.25 24.52 -32.13
N GLN A 185 1.57 24.28 -32.03
CA GLN A 185 2.53 24.71 -33.06
C GLN A 185 2.24 24.02 -34.40
N SER A 186 1.98 22.71 -34.40
CA SER A 186 1.64 21.96 -35.61
C SER A 186 0.35 22.49 -36.28
N ILE A 187 -0.67 22.86 -35.50
CA ILE A 187 -1.89 23.50 -36.03
C ILE A 187 -1.56 24.85 -36.68
N GLY A 188 -0.66 25.63 -36.06
CA GLY A 188 -0.16 26.89 -36.66
C GLY A 188 0.47 26.64 -38.06
N TYR A 189 1.35 25.64 -38.15
CA TYR A 189 1.95 25.24 -39.46
C TYR A 189 0.91 24.69 -40.45
N ALA A 190 -0.06 23.90 -40.00
CA ALA A 190 -1.12 23.37 -40.87
C ALA A 190 -2.00 24.49 -41.41
N LYS A 191 -2.34 25.52 -40.63
CA LYS A 191 -3.06 26.73 -41.10
C LYS A 191 -2.29 27.47 -42.16
N GLU A 192 -0.98 27.65 -42.00
CA GLU A 192 -0.13 28.30 -42.99
C GLU A 192 0.00 27.44 -44.27
N THR A 193 0.12 26.12 -44.14
CA THR A 193 0.13 25.17 -45.26
C THR A 193 -1.16 25.26 -46.05
N LEU A 194 -2.33 25.29 -45.40
CA LEU A 194 -3.63 25.47 -46.04
C LEU A 194 -3.72 26.81 -46.77
N ARG A 195 -3.25 27.91 -46.17
CA ARG A 195 -3.20 29.23 -46.79
C ARG A 195 -2.35 29.23 -48.03
N LEU A 196 -1.17 28.58 -48.00
CA LEU A 196 -0.27 28.45 -49.15
C LEU A 196 -0.89 27.61 -50.29
N ALA A 197 -1.50 26.47 -49.96
CA ALA A 197 -2.21 25.61 -50.90
C ALA A 197 -3.34 26.38 -51.63
N GLY A 198 -4.16 27.14 -50.86
CA GLY A 198 -5.22 27.98 -51.42
C GLY A 198 -4.70 29.12 -52.30
N ALA A 199 -3.60 29.78 -51.96
CA ALA A 199 -2.98 30.81 -52.79
C ALA A 199 -2.46 30.24 -54.11
N ARG A 200 -1.78 29.08 -54.08
CA ARG A 200 -1.29 28.40 -55.28
C ARG A 200 -2.43 27.89 -56.17
N TYR A 201 -3.51 27.39 -55.61
CA TYR A 201 -4.70 26.98 -56.35
C TYR A 201 -5.30 28.17 -57.11
N ARG A 202 -5.48 29.31 -56.46
CA ARG A 202 -5.98 30.54 -57.13
C ARG A 202 -5.06 31.06 -58.25
N ALA A 203 -3.75 30.82 -58.08
CA ALA A 203 -2.76 31.15 -59.13
C ALA A 203 -2.59 30.09 -60.21
N GLY A 204 -3.39 29.02 -60.21
CA GLY A 204 -3.30 27.90 -61.16
C GLY A 204 -2.11 26.97 -60.97
N GLY A 205 -1.36 27.12 -59.90
CA GLY A 205 -0.14 26.33 -59.60
C GLY A 205 -0.34 25.13 -58.67
N ALA A 206 -1.59 24.81 -58.26
CA ALA A 206 -1.96 23.66 -57.43
C ALA A 206 -3.36 23.17 -57.78
N SER A 207 -3.71 21.94 -57.41
CA SER A 207 -5.03 21.35 -57.62
C SER A 207 -6.00 21.66 -56.45
N ALA A 208 -7.32 21.56 -56.73
CA ALA A 208 -8.32 21.62 -55.64
C ALA A 208 -8.10 20.51 -54.59
N LEU A 209 -7.57 19.35 -54.99
CA LEU A 209 -7.23 18.25 -54.09
C LEU A 209 -6.17 18.66 -53.05
N ASP A 210 -5.17 19.47 -53.45
CA ASP A 210 -4.12 19.96 -52.55
C ASP A 210 -4.72 20.82 -51.42
N VAL A 211 -5.78 21.59 -51.71
CA VAL A 211 -6.49 22.39 -50.69
C VAL A 211 -7.29 21.49 -49.76
N VAL A 212 -7.98 20.48 -50.31
CA VAL A 212 -8.76 19.50 -49.52
C VAL A 212 -7.84 18.69 -48.59
N ASP A 213 -6.70 18.21 -49.10
CA ASP A 213 -5.72 17.46 -48.31
C ASP A 213 -5.17 18.30 -47.13
N ALA A 214 -4.83 19.57 -47.41
CA ALA A 214 -4.37 20.47 -46.35
C ALA A 214 -5.45 20.79 -45.32
N GLN A 215 -6.71 20.92 -45.71
CA GLN A 215 -7.85 21.13 -44.81
C GLN A 215 -8.12 19.90 -43.94
N GLN A 216 -8.09 18.69 -44.52
CA GLN A 216 -8.24 17.44 -43.79
C GLN A 216 -7.13 17.28 -42.71
N SER A 217 -5.87 17.60 -43.09
CA SER A 217 -4.74 17.57 -42.14
C SER A 217 -4.95 18.54 -40.97
N LEU A 218 -5.43 19.76 -41.23
CA LEU A 218 -5.74 20.73 -40.18
C LEU A 218 -6.82 20.21 -39.21
N LEU A 219 -7.96 19.74 -39.75
CA LEU A 219 -9.07 19.22 -38.96
C LEU A 219 -8.66 18.00 -38.09
N ALA A 220 -7.82 17.12 -38.65
CA ALA A 220 -7.29 15.98 -37.91
C ALA A 220 -6.46 16.42 -36.68
N GLN A 221 -5.66 17.49 -36.81
CA GLN A 221 -4.87 18.02 -35.70
C GLN A 221 -5.74 18.73 -34.64
N GLU A 222 -6.75 19.48 -35.10
CA GLU A 222 -7.71 20.15 -34.20
C GLU A 222 -8.52 19.10 -33.37
N ASN A 223 -8.92 17.97 -34.03
CA ASN A 223 -9.55 16.85 -33.33
C ASN A 223 -8.64 16.23 -32.25
N ARG A 224 -7.35 16.03 -32.56
CA ARG A 224 -6.39 15.52 -31.58
C ARG A 224 -6.23 16.46 -30.40
N LEU A 225 -6.25 17.78 -30.62
CA LEU A 225 -6.19 18.78 -29.56
C LEU A 225 -7.34 18.62 -28.56
N THR A 226 -8.56 18.39 -29.04
CA THR A 226 -9.72 18.14 -28.19
C THR A 226 -9.52 16.89 -27.32
N GLY A 227 -8.92 15.82 -27.86
CA GLY A 227 -8.56 14.63 -27.11
C GLY A 227 -7.56 14.89 -26.00
N LEU A 228 -6.48 15.62 -26.30
CA LEU A 228 -5.46 15.98 -25.28
C LEU A 228 -5.98 16.94 -24.22
N GLN A 229 -6.85 17.88 -24.57
CA GLN A 229 -7.49 18.77 -23.59
C GLN A 229 -8.38 17.98 -22.61
N ARG A 230 -9.12 16.98 -23.11
CA ARG A 230 -9.89 16.08 -22.24
C ARG A 230 -8.96 15.27 -21.32
N GLU A 231 -7.87 14.72 -21.85
CA GLU A 231 -6.90 13.96 -21.06
C GLU A 231 -6.27 14.85 -19.98
N ARG A 232 -5.87 16.08 -20.34
CA ARG A 232 -5.36 17.05 -19.36
C ARG A 232 -6.34 17.25 -18.19
N LEU A 233 -7.63 17.46 -18.49
CA LEU A 233 -8.64 17.60 -17.45
C LEU A 233 -8.75 16.37 -16.56
N GLN A 234 -8.69 15.17 -17.15
CA GLN A 234 -8.72 13.91 -16.38
C GLN A 234 -7.53 13.79 -15.41
N VAL A 235 -6.32 14.14 -15.89
CA VAL A 235 -5.11 14.10 -15.05
C VAL A 235 -5.18 15.14 -13.92
N LEU A 236 -5.68 16.35 -14.19
CA LEU A 236 -5.91 17.38 -13.17
C LEU A 236 -6.94 16.94 -12.11
N ASN A 237 -7.99 16.26 -12.52
CA ASN A 237 -8.96 15.69 -11.59
C ASN A 237 -8.33 14.60 -10.70
N GLN A 238 -7.44 13.76 -11.25
CA GLN A 238 -6.67 12.80 -10.46
C GLN A 238 -5.76 13.49 -9.45
N GLN A 239 -5.11 14.62 -9.83
CA GLN A 239 -4.34 15.43 -8.88
C GLN A 239 -5.19 15.93 -7.71
N ALA A 240 -6.39 16.43 -7.99
CA ALA A 240 -7.30 16.89 -6.94
C ALA A 240 -7.66 15.74 -5.97
N VAL A 241 -7.90 14.52 -6.49
CA VAL A 241 -8.15 13.32 -5.68
C VAL A 241 -6.92 12.99 -4.81
N LEU A 242 -5.71 13.03 -5.37
CA LEU A 242 -4.47 12.78 -4.62
C LEU A 242 -4.27 13.79 -3.48
N LEU A 243 -4.69 15.04 -3.66
CA LEU A 243 -4.70 16.07 -2.62
C LEU A 243 -5.88 15.97 -1.63
N GLY A 244 -6.81 15.05 -1.84
CA GLY A 244 -8.04 14.97 -1.05
C GLY A 244 -8.97 16.19 -1.24
N THR A 245 -8.94 16.84 -2.41
CA THR A 245 -9.72 18.04 -2.72
C THR A 245 -10.71 17.79 -3.86
N ALA A 246 -11.69 18.69 -4.00
CA ALA A 246 -12.67 18.62 -5.08
C ALA A 246 -12.02 18.92 -6.46
N PRO A 247 -12.52 18.33 -7.56
CA PRO A 247 -12.14 18.69 -8.92
C PRO A 247 -12.29 20.21 -9.16
N GLY A 248 -11.35 20.79 -9.91
CA GLY A 248 -11.32 22.24 -10.18
C GLY A 248 -10.56 23.08 -9.13
N SER A 249 -10.04 22.47 -8.08
CA SER A 249 -9.11 23.12 -7.15
C SER A 249 -7.79 23.45 -7.88
N SER A 250 -7.11 24.53 -7.41
CA SER A 250 -5.79 24.89 -7.94
C SER A 250 -4.78 23.82 -7.57
N VAL A 251 -4.12 23.26 -8.57
CA VAL A 251 -3.12 22.19 -8.44
C VAL A 251 -1.82 22.57 -9.14
N VAL A 252 -0.72 21.90 -8.80
CA VAL A 252 0.57 22.13 -9.45
C VAL A 252 0.52 21.58 -10.88
N GLU A 253 0.75 22.42 -11.86
CA GLU A 253 0.66 22.05 -13.28
C GLU A 253 1.98 22.35 -14.01
N PRO A 254 2.87 21.36 -14.17
CA PRO A 254 4.08 21.51 -14.97
C PRO A 254 3.73 21.67 -16.46
N THR A 255 4.42 22.58 -17.14
CA THR A 255 4.18 22.87 -18.57
C THR A 255 4.81 21.84 -19.51
N LYS A 256 5.79 21.08 -19.05
CA LYS A 256 6.53 20.05 -19.79
C LYS A 256 7.23 19.08 -18.84
N LEU A 257 7.70 17.96 -19.39
CA LEU A 257 8.58 17.03 -18.68
C LEU A 257 9.92 17.69 -18.31
N PRO A 258 10.53 17.33 -17.17
CA PRO A 258 11.88 17.77 -16.82
C PRO A 258 12.90 17.32 -17.86
N ASN A 259 13.81 18.22 -18.25
CA ASN A 259 14.86 17.96 -19.28
C ASN A 259 16.20 17.55 -18.63
N GLY A 260 16.30 17.50 -17.30
CA GLY A 260 17.52 17.12 -16.57
C GLY A 260 17.95 15.68 -16.81
N PRO A 261 19.20 15.31 -16.43
CA PRO A 261 19.60 13.91 -16.41
C PRO A 261 18.72 13.12 -15.47
N LEU A 262 18.40 11.89 -15.85
CA LEU A 262 17.65 10.98 -14.99
C LEU A 262 18.58 10.36 -13.93
N PRO A 263 18.06 10.03 -12.73
CA PRO A 263 18.81 9.27 -11.75
C PRO A 263 19.34 7.95 -12.33
N GLN A 264 20.56 7.61 -11.97
CA GLN A 264 21.15 6.34 -12.39
C GLN A 264 20.64 5.22 -11.49
N VAL A 265 20.30 4.10 -12.09
CA VAL A 265 19.92 2.88 -11.39
C VAL A 265 21.14 1.99 -11.25
N ASN A 266 21.49 1.65 -10.01
CA ASN A 266 22.51 0.63 -9.77
C ASN A 266 21.83 -0.76 -9.78
N ALA A 267 22.03 -1.52 -10.84
CA ALA A 267 21.46 -2.86 -10.99
C ALA A 267 22.18 -3.93 -10.15
N ASN A 268 23.33 -3.62 -9.53
CA ASN A 268 24.15 -4.55 -8.75
C ASN A 268 23.68 -4.71 -7.29
N ILE A 269 22.39 -4.53 -7.02
CA ILE A 269 21.82 -4.65 -5.68
C ILE A 269 21.42 -6.11 -5.43
N PRO A 270 21.84 -6.75 -4.31
CA PRO A 270 21.51 -8.13 -4.03
C PRO A 270 19.99 -8.32 -3.83
N ALA A 271 19.47 -9.46 -4.26
CA ALA A 271 18.02 -9.77 -4.15
C ALA A 271 17.49 -9.78 -2.71
N SER A 272 18.38 -9.92 -1.70
CA SER A 272 18.01 -9.84 -0.28
C SER A 272 17.45 -8.47 0.13
N VAL A 273 17.70 -7.41 -0.66
CA VAL A 273 17.11 -6.08 -0.42
C VAL A 273 15.59 -6.10 -0.47
N LEU A 274 14.99 -7.00 -1.24
CA LEU A 274 13.54 -7.16 -1.29
C LEU A 274 12.90 -7.49 0.06
N MET A 275 13.68 -8.07 1.00
CA MET A 275 13.20 -8.29 2.37
C MET A 275 12.97 -6.99 3.16
N HIS A 276 13.57 -5.88 2.72
CA HIS A 276 13.38 -4.56 3.34
C HIS A 276 12.19 -3.80 2.76
N ARG A 277 11.52 -4.36 1.75
CA ARG A 277 10.28 -3.79 1.23
C ARG A 277 9.19 -3.85 2.30
N PRO A 278 8.49 -2.73 2.57
CA PRO A 278 7.48 -2.70 3.62
C PRO A 278 6.34 -3.71 3.41
N ASP A 279 5.90 -3.93 2.16
CA ASP A 279 4.84 -4.90 1.84
C ASP A 279 5.28 -6.36 2.12
N ILE A 280 6.54 -6.69 1.88
CA ILE A 280 7.12 -8.01 2.20
C ILE A 280 7.30 -8.15 3.71
N SER A 281 7.84 -7.13 4.37
CA SER A 281 7.98 -7.09 5.83
C SER A 281 6.62 -7.25 6.53
N ALA A 282 5.57 -6.56 6.06
CA ALA A 282 4.21 -6.73 6.57
C ALA A 282 3.72 -8.19 6.47
N GLN A 283 4.01 -8.88 5.36
CA GLN A 283 3.64 -10.28 5.19
C GLN A 283 4.43 -11.19 6.16
N GLU A 284 5.71 -10.91 6.41
CA GLU A 284 6.50 -11.66 7.40
C GLU A 284 5.92 -11.53 8.80
N TRP A 285 5.54 -10.31 9.23
CA TRP A 285 4.86 -10.10 10.52
C TRP A 285 3.56 -10.89 10.63
N ARG A 286 2.77 -10.96 9.54
CA ARG A 286 1.55 -11.79 9.49
C ARG A 286 1.83 -13.30 9.56
N VAL A 287 2.98 -13.77 9.08
CA VAL A 287 3.40 -15.17 9.28
C VAL A 287 3.69 -15.43 10.76
N ARG A 288 4.38 -14.51 11.45
CA ARG A 288 4.65 -14.59 12.90
C ARG A 288 3.37 -14.56 13.72
N GLU A 289 2.44 -13.67 13.38
CA GLU A 289 1.10 -13.62 13.98
C GLU A 289 0.36 -14.95 13.84
N ALA A 290 0.35 -15.54 12.64
CA ALA A 290 -0.30 -16.82 12.39
C ALA A 290 0.35 -17.97 13.18
N LEU A 291 1.68 -17.97 13.36
CA LEU A 291 2.38 -18.93 14.19
C LEU A 291 1.98 -18.78 15.68
N ALA A 292 1.90 -17.54 16.17
CA ALA A 292 1.42 -17.28 17.53
C ALA A 292 -0.02 -17.77 17.71
N ASN A 293 -0.88 -17.62 16.71
CA ASN A 293 -2.25 -18.14 16.72
C ASN A 293 -2.30 -19.69 16.78
N VAL A 294 -1.35 -20.40 16.15
CA VAL A 294 -1.21 -21.86 16.34
C VAL A 294 -0.90 -22.19 17.80
N ASP A 295 0.01 -21.45 18.43
CA ASP A 295 0.41 -21.68 19.82
C ASP A 295 -0.74 -21.34 20.79
N ILE A 296 -1.53 -20.28 20.51
CA ILE A 296 -2.75 -19.96 21.25
C ILE A 296 -3.70 -21.18 21.23
N ARG A 297 -4.00 -21.73 20.04
CA ARG A 297 -4.90 -22.90 19.92
C ARG A 297 -4.34 -24.14 20.60
N ARG A 298 -3.02 -24.32 20.64
CA ARG A 298 -2.38 -25.42 21.39
C ARG A 298 -2.53 -25.22 22.91
N THR A 299 -2.30 -23.99 23.39
CA THR A 299 -2.38 -23.68 24.83
C THR A 299 -3.81 -23.74 25.36
N GLU A 300 -4.84 -23.56 24.51
CA GLU A 300 -6.26 -23.74 24.86
C GLU A 300 -6.64 -25.19 25.22
N TYR A 301 -5.76 -26.17 24.99
CA TYR A 301 -5.95 -27.55 25.48
C TYR A 301 -5.69 -27.71 26.96
N TYR A 302 -4.90 -26.81 27.55
CA TYR A 302 -4.42 -26.94 28.91
C TYR A 302 -5.42 -26.36 29.93
N PRO A 303 -5.43 -26.87 31.17
CA PRO A 303 -6.33 -26.40 32.19
C PRO A 303 -6.15 -24.91 32.50
N ALA A 304 -7.24 -24.14 32.47
CA ALA A 304 -7.22 -22.73 32.84
C ALA A 304 -7.55 -22.53 34.32
N PHE A 305 -6.67 -21.82 35.03
CA PHE A 305 -6.84 -21.47 36.44
C PHE A 305 -7.36 -20.03 36.52
N THR A 306 -8.55 -19.86 37.10
CA THR A 306 -9.15 -18.55 37.27
C THR A 306 -9.40 -18.27 38.76
N LEU A 307 -8.87 -17.15 39.23
CA LEU A 307 -9.17 -16.60 40.55
C LEU A 307 -10.32 -15.62 40.46
N THR A 308 -11.30 -15.73 41.33
CA THR A 308 -12.45 -14.84 41.38
C THR A 308 -12.60 -14.23 42.80
N GLY A 309 -12.95 -12.96 42.84
CA GLY A 309 -13.33 -12.28 44.05
C GLY A 309 -14.64 -11.55 43.86
N SER A 310 -15.53 -11.57 44.83
CA SER A 310 -16.72 -10.74 44.75
C SER A 310 -17.13 -10.17 46.12
N LEU A 311 -17.60 -8.93 46.05
CA LEU A 311 -18.34 -8.28 47.14
C LEU A 311 -19.76 -8.07 46.64
N GLY A 312 -20.71 -8.65 47.31
CA GLY A 312 -22.12 -8.58 46.93
C GLY A 312 -23.02 -8.32 48.12
N THR A 313 -24.20 -7.90 47.81
CA THR A 313 -25.27 -7.74 48.78
C THR A 313 -26.60 -8.00 48.14
N GLY A 314 -27.55 -8.57 48.83
CA GLY A 314 -28.88 -8.88 48.31
C GLY A 314 -29.95 -8.75 49.37
N SER A 315 -31.13 -8.28 48.94
CA SER A 315 -32.31 -8.12 49.78
C SER A 315 -33.58 -8.29 48.97
N SER A 316 -34.67 -8.66 49.63
CA SER A 316 -36.01 -8.64 49.05
C SER A 316 -36.57 -7.21 48.88
N SER A 317 -35.91 -6.20 49.46
CA SER A 317 -36.24 -4.78 49.33
C SER A 317 -35.05 -3.97 48.85
N LEU A 318 -35.27 -3.07 47.87
CA LEU A 318 -34.24 -2.20 47.32
C LEU A 318 -33.60 -1.28 48.40
N LEU A 319 -34.40 -0.84 49.41
CA LEU A 319 -33.94 0.01 50.46
C LEU A 319 -32.98 -0.69 51.43
N ASN A 320 -33.05 -2.01 51.55
CA ASN A 320 -32.22 -2.81 52.45
C ASN A 320 -31.11 -3.56 51.75
N VAL A 321 -30.86 -3.25 50.47
CA VAL A 321 -29.86 -3.96 49.65
C VAL A 321 -28.46 -3.89 50.22
N LEU A 322 -28.09 -2.83 50.96
CA LEU A 322 -26.75 -2.66 51.54
C LEU A 322 -26.59 -3.24 52.94
N HIS A 323 -27.63 -3.83 53.53
CA HIS A 323 -27.57 -4.32 54.91
C HIS A 323 -26.94 -5.71 55.08
N ASN A 324 -26.80 -6.50 54.00
CA ASN A 324 -26.25 -7.85 54.05
C ASN A 324 -25.05 -8.02 53.13
N PRO A 325 -23.89 -7.38 53.42
CA PRO A 325 -22.71 -7.52 52.59
C PRO A 325 -22.14 -8.94 52.67
N LEU A 326 -21.81 -9.55 51.53
CA LEU A 326 -21.19 -10.86 51.39
C LEU A 326 -19.89 -10.71 50.61
N ALA A 327 -18.79 -11.18 51.17
CA ALA A 327 -17.54 -11.30 50.44
C ALA A 327 -17.29 -12.77 50.09
N SER A 328 -16.93 -13.04 48.82
CA SER A 328 -16.51 -14.37 48.39
C SER A 328 -15.18 -14.33 47.63
N VAL A 329 -14.37 -15.34 47.87
CA VAL A 329 -13.13 -15.60 47.12
C VAL A 329 -13.22 -17.04 46.63
N GLY A 330 -12.98 -17.24 45.32
CA GLY A 330 -13.04 -18.54 44.68
C GLY A 330 -11.87 -18.77 43.75
N ALA A 331 -11.58 -20.03 43.52
CA ALA A 331 -10.69 -20.48 42.47
C ALA A 331 -11.42 -21.55 41.64
N SER A 332 -11.35 -21.44 40.31
CA SER A 332 -11.93 -22.41 39.41
C SER A 332 -10.89 -22.98 38.46
N LEU A 333 -11.06 -24.24 38.12
CA LEU A 333 -10.23 -24.96 37.17
C LEU A 333 -11.12 -25.43 36.00
N THR A 334 -10.88 -24.89 34.83
CA THR A 334 -11.54 -25.35 33.59
C THR A 334 -10.68 -26.41 32.95
N LEU A 335 -11.30 -27.48 32.42
CA LEU A 335 -10.62 -28.65 31.85
C LEU A 335 -10.96 -28.83 30.35
N PRO A 336 -10.39 -27.98 29.47
CA PRO A 336 -10.74 -27.96 28.03
C PRO A 336 -10.33 -29.24 27.28
N PHE A 337 -9.39 -30.01 27.80
CA PHE A 337 -8.92 -31.26 27.20
C PHE A 337 -10.03 -32.34 27.11
N LEU A 338 -11.12 -32.17 27.81
CA LEU A 338 -12.30 -33.06 27.67
C LEU A 338 -12.96 -32.94 26.28
N GLU A 339 -12.78 -31.81 25.62
CA GLU A 339 -13.24 -31.52 24.25
C GLU A 339 -12.16 -31.83 23.20
N TRP A 340 -11.31 -32.83 23.44
CA TRP A 340 -10.10 -33.14 22.68
C TRP A 340 -10.31 -33.23 21.15
N ARG A 341 -11.46 -33.71 20.68
CA ARG A 341 -11.76 -33.84 19.24
C ARG A 341 -11.91 -32.47 18.58
N GLN A 342 -12.67 -31.56 19.20
CA GLN A 342 -12.88 -30.20 18.71
C GLN A 342 -11.57 -29.42 18.74
N ARG A 343 -10.86 -29.44 19.85
CA ARG A 343 -9.58 -28.75 20.01
C ARG A 343 -8.55 -29.25 19.00
N GLY A 344 -8.50 -30.56 18.73
CA GLY A 344 -7.61 -31.12 17.71
C GLY A 344 -7.89 -30.62 16.30
N VAL A 345 -9.15 -30.36 15.98
CA VAL A 345 -9.53 -29.74 14.69
C VAL A 345 -9.13 -28.27 14.65
N GLU A 346 -9.36 -27.51 15.72
CA GLU A 346 -8.99 -26.09 15.81
C GLU A 346 -7.49 -25.85 15.65
N VAL A 347 -6.63 -26.71 16.23
CA VAL A 347 -5.18 -26.64 16.02
C VAL A 347 -4.80 -26.95 14.56
N LYS A 348 -5.48 -27.92 13.91
CA LYS A 348 -5.23 -28.24 12.49
C LYS A 348 -5.64 -27.09 11.59
N ILE A 349 -6.76 -26.40 11.88
CA ILE A 349 -7.20 -25.22 11.16
C ILE A 349 -6.14 -24.13 11.29
N ALA A 350 -5.73 -23.78 12.51
CA ALA A 350 -4.72 -22.73 12.73
C ALA A 350 -3.38 -23.05 12.05
N ARG A 351 -2.96 -24.33 12.05
CA ARG A 351 -1.76 -24.76 11.32
C ARG A 351 -1.92 -24.60 9.81
N ASN A 352 -3.08 -24.94 9.27
CA ASN A 352 -3.38 -24.74 7.84
C ASN A 352 -3.33 -23.25 7.47
N ASP A 353 -3.90 -22.38 8.32
CA ASP A 353 -3.85 -20.93 8.13
C ASP A 353 -2.41 -20.40 8.16
N TYR A 354 -1.57 -20.90 9.07
CA TYR A 354 -0.14 -20.58 9.09
C TYR A 354 0.56 -21.03 7.80
N GLU A 355 0.33 -22.25 7.34
CA GLU A 355 0.92 -22.75 6.09
C GLU A 355 0.48 -21.92 4.88
N GLN A 356 -0.79 -21.51 4.81
CA GLN A 356 -1.28 -20.57 3.79
C GLN A 356 -0.55 -19.23 3.84
N ARG A 357 -0.31 -18.66 5.04
CA ARG A 357 0.45 -17.42 5.20
C ARG A 357 1.89 -17.55 4.73
N VAL A 358 2.56 -18.68 5.03
CA VAL A 358 3.91 -18.98 4.55
C VAL A 358 3.95 -19.03 3.02
N LEU A 359 2.98 -19.71 2.38
CA LEU A 359 2.89 -19.78 0.92
C LEU A 359 2.60 -18.42 0.30
N ALA A 360 1.71 -17.63 0.91
CA ALA A 360 1.41 -16.26 0.45
C ALA A 360 2.63 -15.34 0.54
N PHE A 361 3.41 -15.42 1.63
CA PHE A 361 4.67 -14.70 1.78
C PHE A 361 5.67 -15.07 0.67
N LYS A 362 5.91 -16.38 0.45
CA LYS A 362 6.79 -16.85 -0.63
C LYS A 362 6.33 -16.35 -2.01
N GLN A 363 5.03 -16.43 -2.28
CA GLN A 363 4.47 -15.96 -3.54
C GLN A 363 4.64 -14.45 -3.74
N SER A 364 4.47 -13.65 -2.67
CA SER A 364 4.69 -12.20 -2.71
C SER A 364 6.14 -11.88 -3.04
N LEU A 365 7.08 -12.61 -2.45
CA LEU A 365 8.50 -12.42 -2.70
C LEU A 365 8.90 -12.80 -4.14
N TYR A 366 8.37 -13.92 -4.67
CA TYR A 366 8.60 -14.28 -6.08
C TYR A 366 8.02 -13.26 -7.06
N LYS A 367 6.84 -12.70 -6.76
CA LYS A 367 6.26 -11.60 -7.55
C LYS A 367 7.13 -10.36 -7.50
N ALA A 368 7.65 -10.00 -6.33
CA ALA A 368 8.55 -8.86 -6.18
C ALA A 368 9.85 -9.04 -6.98
N MET A 369 10.44 -10.25 -6.97
CA MET A 369 11.60 -10.57 -7.80
C MET A 369 11.29 -10.41 -9.29
N SER A 370 10.19 -11.00 -9.77
CA SER A 370 9.79 -10.90 -11.18
C SER A 370 9.53 -9.46 -11.60
N SER A 371 8.80 -8.69 -10.77
CA SER A 371 8.48 -7.29 -11.06
C SER A 371 9.74 -6.44 -11.17
N LEU A 372 10.70 -6.63 -10.26
CA LEU A 372 11.97 -5.89 -10.30
C LEU A 372 12.79 -6.23 -11.54
N GLU A 373 12.90 -7.52 -11.90
CA GLU A 373 13.62 -7.95 -13.11
C GLU A 373 13.00 -7.37 -14.38
N ASP A 374 11.67 -7.38 -14.47
CA ASP A 374 10.93 -6.79 -15.57
C ASP A 374 11.21 -5.27 -15.68
N GLU A 375 11.19 -4.53 -14.57
CA GLU A 375 11.44 -3.09 -14.57
C GLU A 375 12.90 -2.74 -14.88
N LEU A 376 13.88 -3.51 -14.42
CA LEU A 376 15.30 -3.33 -14.77
C LEU A 376 15.56 -3.63 -16.27
N SER A 377 14.92 -4.68 -16.80
CA SER A 377 14.96 -4.99 -18.23
C SER A 377 14.36 -3.87 -19.06
N LEU A 378 13.19 -3.36 -18.67
CA LEU A 378 12.51 -2.25 -19.32
C LEU A 378 13.37 -0.98 -19.30
N HIS A 379 14.07 -0.68 -18.19
CA HIS A 379 14.97 0.45 -18.08
C HIS A 379 16.04 0.44 -19.18
N ASN A 380 16.73 -0.68 -19.32
CA ASN A 380 17.77 -0.84 -20.35
C ASN A 380 17.21 -0.72 -21.78
N GLN A 381 16.01 -1.26 -22.00
CA GLN A 381 15.34 -1.16 -23.31
C GLN A 381 14.94 0.29 -23.64
N LEU A 382 14.40 1.05 -22.68
CA LEU A 382 14.02 2.45 -22.89
C LEU A 382 15.24 3.32 -23.21
N LEU A 383 16.37 3.12 -22.55
CA LEU A 383 17.62 3.84 -22.85
C LEU A 383 18.13 3.53 -24.26
N ALA A 384 18.16 2.25 -24.63
CA ALA A 384 18.54 1.84 -26.00
C ALA A 384 17.57 2.33 -27.06
N GLN A 385 16.28 2.44 -26.75
CA GLN A 385 15.25 2.96 -27.63
C GLN A 385 15.39 4.48 -27.83
N GLU A 386 15.70 5.24 -26.78
CA GLU A 386 15.89 6.68 -26.85
C GLU A 386 16.90 7.09 -27.91
N ILE A 387 18.05 6.38 -27.99
CA ILE A 387 19.10 6.65 -28.98
C ILE A 387 18.54 6.56 -30.40
N ARG A 388 17.81 5.48 -30.70
CA ARG A 388 17.19 5.26 -32.03
C ARG A 388 16.08 6.25 -32.35
N LEU A 389 15.27 6.63 -31.34
CA LEU A 389 14.19 7.61 -31.53
C LEU A 389 14.75 9.01 -31.77
N ARG A 390 15.85 9.40 -31.14
CA ARG A 390 16.55 10.68 -31.41
C ARG A 390 17.05 10.73 -32.86
N GLU A 391 17.70 9.68 -33.33
CA GLU A 391 18.16 9.58 -34.71
C GLU A 391 16.99 9.61 -35.68
N GLY A 392 15.93 8.84 -35.40
CA GLY A 392 14.70 8.81 -36.20
C GLY A 392 14.04 10.20 -36.36
N LEU A 393 13.99 10.96 -35.23
CA LEU A 393 13.47 12.32 -35.25
C LEU A 393 14.32 13.26 -36.13
N GLU A 394 15.64 13.19 -36.07
CA GLU A 394 16.51 14.01 -36.92
C GLU A 394 16.34 13.67 -38.40
N LEU A 395 16.20 12.40 -38.74
CA LEU A 395 15.91 11.98 -40.14
C LEU A 395 14.53 12.45 -40.59
N ALA A 396 13.50 12.37 -39.74
CA ALA A 396 12.17 12.88 -40.05
C ALA A 396 12.14 14.40 -40.26
N ARG A 397 12.84 15.16 -39.43
CA ARG A 397 13.04 16.62 -39.61
C ARG A 397 13.71 16.96 -40.94
N LYS A 398 14.75 16.19 -41.31
CA LYS A 398 15.44 16.37 -42.60
C LYS A 398 14.49 16.06 -43.77
N SER A 399 13.72 14.98 -43.68
CA SER A 399 12.73 14.59 -44.73
C SER A 399 11.65 15.66 -44.92
N GLU A 400 11.11 16.22 -43.82
CA GLU A 400 10.13 17.29 -43.86
C GLU A 400 10.69 18.53 -44.60
N ARG A 401 11.88 19.01 -44.23
CA ARG A 401 12.52 20.16 -44.89
C ARG A 401 12.72 19.94 -46.36
N LEU A 402 13.17 18.75 -46.79
CA LEU A 402 13.37 18.44 -48.20
C LEU A 402 12.05 18.41 -48.99
N ASN A 403 10.99 17.83 -48.44
CA ASN A 403 9.68 17.79 -49.07
C ASN A 403 9.01 19.17 -49.13
N GLU A 404 9.21 20.01 -48.11
CA GLU A 404 8.77 21.41 -48.11
C GLU A 404 9.40 22.18 -49.28
N VAL A 405 10.73 22.09 -49.47
CA VAL A 405 11.44 22.76 -50.57
C VAL A 405 10.93 22.28 -51.93
N ARG A 406 10.80 20.96 -52.12
CA ARG A 406 10.28 20.38 -53.37
C ARG A 406 8.86 20.86 -53.68
N TYR A 407 7.97 20.91 -52.66
CA TYR A 407 6.63 21.44 -52.84
C TYR A 407 6.63 22.93 -53.19
N ARG A 408 7.41 23.73 -52.49
CA ARG A 408 7.52 25.19 -52.75
C ARG A 408 8.05 25.49 -54.17
N GLN A 409 8.93 24.65 -54.69
CA GLN A 409 9.46 24.75 -56.06
C GLN A 409 8.51 24.16 -57.14
N GLY A 410 7.38 23.58 -56.73
CA GLY A 410 6.46 22.93 -57.69
C GLY A 410 6.89 21.54 -58.17
N ALA A 411 7.96 20.97 -57.62
CA ALA A 411 8.54 19.68 -58.00
C ALA A 411 7.89 18.47 -57.30
N ALA A 412 6.93 18.69 -56.40
CA ALA A 412 6.22 17.61 -55.68
C ALA A 412 4.80 18.04 -55.30
N ARG A 413 3.90 17.06 -55.10
CA ARG A 413 2.55 17.27 -54.56
C ARG A 413 2.64 17.62 -53.08
N ILE A 414 1.64 18.35 -52.55
CA ILE A 414 1.54 18.71 -51.15
C ILE A 414 1.46 17.47 -50.22
N SER A 415 0.85 16.39 -50.72
CA SER A 415 0.68 15.16 -49.93
C SER A 415 2.00 14.59 -49.43
N PHE A 416 3.10 14.68 -50.18
CA PHE A 416 4.43 14.26 -49.71
C PHE A 416 4.95 15.13 -48.55
N TRP A 417 4.67 16.43 -48.58
CA TRP A 417 5.06 17.31 -47.48
C TRP A 417 4.19 17.09 -46.24
N LEU A 418 2.87 16.95 -46.38
CA LEU A 418 1.96 16.63 -45.28
C LEU A 418 2.30 15.29 -44.61
N ASP A 419 2.64 14.25 -45.38
CA ASP A 419 3.08 12.96 -44.88
C ASP A 419 4.41 13.08 -44.11
N ALA A 420 5.34 13.89 -44.62
CA ALA A 420 6.61 14.14 -43.94
C ALA A 420 6.42 14.92 -42.60
N GLN A 421 5.49 15.89 -42.56
CA GLN A 421 5.11 16.62 -41.33
C GLN A 421 4.52 15.66 -40.31
N GLU A 422 3.62 14.76 -40.73
CA GLU A 422 3.03 13.76 -39.82
C GLU A 422 4.09 12.81 -39.27
N LYS A 423 4.99 12.31 -40.12
CA LYS A 423 6.10 11.42 -39.69
C LYS A 423 7.04 12.11 -38.67
N ARG A 424 7.38 13.39 -38.91
CA ARG A 424 8.19 14.15 -37.94
C ARG A 424 7.46 14.31 -36.61
N ARG A 425 6.18 14.64 -36.63
CA ARG A 425 5.37 14.80 -35.43
C ARG A 425 5.26 13.48 -34.64
N GLN A 426 5.04 12.36 -35.35
CA GLN A 426 5.00 11.04 -34.73
C GLN A 426 6.35 10.68 -34.08
N ALA A 427 7.46 10.96 -34.76
CA ALA A 427 8.79 10.73 -34.22
C ALA A 427 9.06 11.57 -32.95
N GLU A 428 8.59 12.81 -32.93
CA GLU A 428 8.69 13.69 -31.75
C GLU A 428 7.85 13.18 -30.58
N LEU A 429 6.61 12.78 -30.83
CA LEU A 429 5.72 12.20 -29.82
C LEU A 429 6.28 10.89 -29.23
N LEU A 430 6.87 10.02 -30.06
CA LEU A 430 7.48 8.77 -29.61
C LEU A 430 8.71 9.02 -28.72
N LEU A 431 9.50 10.05 -29.03
CA LEU A 431 10.64 10.42 -28.18
C LEU A 431 10.17 10.98 -26.83
N ASP A 432 9.15 11.84 -26.83
CA ASP A 432 8.56 12.39 -25.60
C ASP A 432 7.91 11.28 -24.75
N GLU A 433 7.20 10.35 -25.39
CA GLU A 433 6.62 9.18 -24.73
C GLU A 433 7.68 8.27 -24.12
N ASN A 434 8.77 8.01 -24.85
CA ASN A 434 9.90 7.24 -24.31
C ASN A 434 10.46 7.93 -23.06
N ARG A 435 10.63 9.25 -23.07
CA ARG A 435 11.09 10.02 -21.92
C ARG A 435 10.14 9.92 -20.74
N PHE A 436 8.83 10.03 -20.98
CA PHE A 436 7.81 9.84 -19.95
C PHE A 436 7.86 8.43 -19.36
N ASN A 437 7.98 7.40 -20.21
CA ASN A 437 8.10 6.00 -19.77
C ASN A 437 9.37 5.76 -18.95
N GLN A 438 10.48 6.44 -19.21
CA GLN A 438 11.68 6.40 -18.36
C GLN A 438 11.40 6.93 -16.95
N PHE A 439 10.67 8.06 -16.82
CA PHE A 439 10.27 8.57 -15.50
C PHE A 439 9.38 7.58 -14.74
N GLN A 440 8.38 7.00 -15.41
CA GLN A 440 7.48 6.02 -14.80
C GLN A 440 8.23 4.76 -14.35
N ASN A 441 9.12 4.24 -15.20
CA ASN A 441 9.94 3.07 -14.91
C ASN A 441 10.84 3.32 -13.70
N LEU A 442 11.49 4.50 -13.60
CA LEU A 442 12.30 4.86 -12.44
C LEU A 442 11.48 4.92 -11.14
N ALA A 443 10.29 5.51 -11.19
CA ALA A 443 9.39 5.54 -10.03
C ALA A 443 9.00 4.13 -9.56
N LYS A 444 8.76 3.22 -10.51
CA LYS A 444 8.50 1.81 -10.21
C LYS A 444 9.72 1.10 -9.63
N ILE A 445 10.91 1.29 -10.21
CA ILE A 445 12.15 0.74 -9.68
C ILE A 445 12.37 1.20 -8.24
N TYR A 446 12.11 2.49 -7.93
CA TYR A 446 12.20 3.01 -6.56
C TYR A 446 11.20 2.33 -5.61
N LEU A 447 9.98 2.09 -6.08
CA LEU A 447 8.97 1.35 -5.33
C LEU A 447 9.41 -0.11 -5.09
N GLU A 448 9.91 -0.79 -6.13
CA GLU A 448 10.31 -2.20 -6.06
C GLU A 448 11.51 -2.43 -5.14
N PHE A 449 12.44 -1.48 -5.03
CA PHE A 449 13.53 -1.53 -4.05
C PHE A 449 13.10 -1.14 -2.62
N GLY A 450 11.84 -0.79 -2.40
CA GLY A 450 11.37 -0.38 -1.08
C GLY A 450 11.95 0.95 -0.60
N GLY A 451 12.17 1.91 -1.51
CA GLY A 451 12.83 3.19 -1.30
C GLY A 451 12.35 3.96 -0.06
N SER A 452 12.91 5.16 0.18
CA SER A 452 12.53 5.95 1.37
C SER A 452 11.04 6.28 1.37
N SER A 453 10.31 5.74 2.35
CA SER A 453 8.91 6.09 2.64
C SER A 453 8.79 7.41 3.41
N THR A 454 9.91 7.96 3.83
CA THR A 454 10.00 9.24 4.50
C THR A 454 10.36 10.30 3.49
N PHE A 455 9.37 11.14 3.17
CA PHE A 455 9.65 12.41 2.51
C PHE A 455 9.94 13.42 3.62
N PRO A 456 11.11 14.12 3.62
CA PRO A 456 11.46 15.06 4.67
C PRO A 456 10.55 16.30 4.67
#